data_95429ee7436e8cf47c9638ffc88f284e
#
_entry.id   95429ee7436e8cf47c9638ffc88f284e
#
_cell.length_a   1.000
_cell.length_b   1.000
_cell.length_c   1.000
_cell.angle_alpha   90.00
_cell.angle_beta   90.00
_cell.angle_gamma   90.00
#
_symmetry.space_group_name_H-M   'P 1'
#
loop_
_entity.id
_entity.type
_entity.pdbx_description
1 polymer ?
#
loop_
_entity_poly.entity_id
_entity_poly.type
_entity_poly.pdbx_seq_one_letter_code
_entity_poly.pdbx_strand_id
1 'polypeptide(L)'
;MIGRRPPEAVLERRHSAPYTFVMNRRKFFRFSAVGLLALAGGGLYARRSSASAYYSGPISDHFDGIRFFNPGGTPPSNFMGLLKWRFNGERAKWPESYASPFPFAKPDSRVEGKDMRVTFIGHASFLIQTAGLNILVDPVWSERTSPFSFAGPKRVNPPGIRFEDLPPIDLVLVTHNHYDHLDMETLKRLHVAHKPLFITPLGNDAIIRTGVQAARIEVGDWGDVIDAGTVKIHFEPCHHWSARGLNDRRMALWAAFVIETPGGKIYHIGDTGFHEGLNYHAARKKHGEFRLANLPFGAYEPRWFMKGQHQNPAEAVEGMKLCGAAHVCGHHWGTVQLTDEAVDAPLVALKAALTEHGVEESRFRPMRPGQVFDVPSA
;
A
#
# COMPACT_ATOMS: atom_id res chain seq x y z
N MET A 1 -68.34 -61.60 -19.24
CA MET A 1 -67.59 -60.58 -20.04
C MET A 1 -66.29 -60.29 -19.33
N ILE A 2 -65.25 -60.49 -20.05
CA ILE A 2 -63.85 -60.66 -19.64
C ILE A 2 -63.22 -59.29 -19.28
N GLY A 3 -62.80 -59.06 -18.01
CA GLY A 3 -62.07 -57.91 -17.60
C GLY A 3 -60.54 -58.15 -17.59
N ARG A 4 -59.78 -57.43 -18.40
CA ARG A 4 -58.34 -57.52 -18.46
C ARG A 4 -57.71 -56.69 -17.35
N ARG A 5 -56.74 -57.26 -16.64
CA ARG A 5 -55.83 -56.58 -15.71
C ARG A 5 -54.73 -55.80 -16.50
N PRO A 6 -54.26 -54.67 -16.06
CA PRO A 6 -53.10 -54.01 -16.64
C PRO A 6 -51.81 -54.61 -16.03
N PRO A 7 -50.65 -54.50 -16.74
CA PRO A 7 -49.39 -55.17 -16.35
C PRO A 7 -48.65 -54.37 -15.28
N GLU A 8 -47.94 -55.13 -14.40
CA GLU A 8 -47.04 -54.59 -13.36
C GLU A 8 -45.85 -53.87 -13.96
N ALA A 9 -45.54 -52.68 -13.42
CA ALA A 9 -44.35 -51.93 -13.72
C ALA A 9 -43.15 -52.48 -12.92
N VAL A 10 -42.16 -52.99 -13.65
CA VAL A 10 -40.86 -53.45 -13.11
C VAL A 10 -40.03 -52.19 -12.76
N LEU A 11 -39.75 -52.01 -11.47
CA LEU A 11 -38.82 -50.98 -10.95
C LEU A 11 -37.40 -51.48 -11.13
N GLU A 12 -36.72 -50.97 -12.17
CA GLU A 12 -35.26 -51.13 -12.31
C GLU A 12 -34.55 -50.25 -11.26
N ARG A 13 -33.89 -50.89 -10.30
CA ARG A 13 -32.93 -50.27 -9.40
C ARG A 13 -31.66 -49.94 -10.17
N ARG A 14 -31.48 -48.67 -10.47
CA ARG A 14 -30.17 -48.16 -10.92
C ARG A 14 -29.23 -48.11 -9.73
N HIS A 15 -28.25 -48.99 -9.70
CA HIS A 15 -27.09 -48.88 -8.82
C HIS A 15 -26.23 -47.72 -9.28
N SER A 16 -26.16 -46.65 -8.47
CA SER A 16 -25.18 -45.60 -8.62
C SER A 16 -23.82 -46.11 -8.15
N ALA A 17 -22.89 -46.30 -9.09
CA ALA A 17 -21.50 -46.59 -8.78
C ALA A 17 -20.84 -45.36 -8.09
N PRO A 18 -19.97 -45.60 -7.09
CA PRO A 18 -19.25 -44.48 -6.46
C PRO A 18 -18.24 -43.90 -7.44
N TYR A 19 -18.31 -42.59 -7.63
CA TYR A 19 -17.29 -41.81 -8.38
C TYR A 19 -15.96 -41.92 -7.65
N THR A 20 -15.08 -42.83 -8.05
CA THR A 20 -13.68 -42.82 -7.67
C THR A 20 -12.97 -41.72 -8.45
N PHE A 21 -12.58 -40.64 -7.76
CA PHE A 21 -11.80 -39.56 -8.33
C PHE A 21 -10.37 -40.08 -8.58
N VAL A 22 -10.10 -40.61 -9.76
CA VAL A 22 -8.77 -41.04 -10.18
C VAL A 22 -7.98 -39.80 -10.64
N MET A 23 -7.18 -39.26 -9.74
CA MET A 23 -6.28 -38.15 -10.06
C MET A 23 -5.18 -38.67 -11.00
N ASN A 24 -5.11 -38.08 -12.19
CA ASN A 24 -4.13 -38.49 -13.23
C ASN A 24 -2.70 -38.25 -12.70
N ARG A 25 -1.85 -39.32 -12.73
CA ARG A 25 -0.45 -39.29 -12.25
C ARG A 25 0.34 -38.10 -12.75
N ARG A 26 0.12 -37.63 -13.99
CA ARG A 26 0.78 -36.43 -14.55
C ARG A 26 0.34 -35.13 -13.87
N LYS A 27 -0.91 -35.00 -13.42
CA LYS A 27 -1.38 -33.84 -12.64
C LYS A 27 -0.83 -33.89 -11.22
N PHE A 28 -0.77 -35.08 -10.59
CA PHE A 28 -0.16 -35.27 -9.27
C PHE A 28 1.32 -34.82 -9.26
N PHE A 29 2.13 -35.28 -10.22
CA PHE A 29 3.53 -34.90 -10.33
C PHE A 29 3.72 -33.41 -10.64
N ARG A 30 2.83 -32.76 -11.42
CA ARG A 30 2.88 -31.32 -11.66
C ARG A 30 2.56 -30.52 -10.40
N PHE A 31 1.56 -30.92 -9.63
CA PHE A 31 1.25 -30.26 -8.34
C PHE A 31 2.32 -30.50 -7.28
N SER A 32 2.93 -31.67 -7.24
CA SER A 32 4.05 -31.99 -6.34
C SER A 32 5.33 -31.20 -6.71
N ALA A 33 5.63 -31.05 -8.00
CA ALA A 33 6.79 -30.26 -8.44
C ALA A 33 6.61 -28.75 -8.16
N VAL A 34 5.43 -28.21 -8.39
CA VAL A 34 5.12 -26.79 -8.05
C VAL A 34 5.14 -26.59 -6.53
N GLY A 35 4.62 -27.56 -5.76
CA GLY A 35 4.69 -27.53 -4.29
C GLY A 35 6.12 -27.59 -3.76
N LEU A 36 6.98 -28.44 -4.34
CA LEU A 36 8.40 -28.55 -3.97
C LEU A 36 9.20 -27.30 -4.38
N LEU A 37 8.94 -26.71 -5.54
CA LEU A 37 9.56 -25.47 -5.96
C LEU A 37 9.11 -24.28 -5.10
N ALA A 38 7.85 -24.23 -4.68
CA ALA A 38 7.35 -23.24 -3.74
C ALA A 38 7.95 -23.42 -2.34
N LEU A 39 8.14 -24.66 -1.87
CA LEU A 39 8.80 -24.97 -0.60
C LEU A 39 10.31 -24.70 -0.66
N ALA A 40 10.99 -25.02 -1.76
CA ALA A 40 12.40 -24.72 -1.95
C ALA A 40 12.64 -23.21 -2.13
N GLY A 41 11.82 -22.52 -2.90
CA GLY A 41 11.85 -21.07 -3.06
C GLY A 41 11.51 -20.35 -1.76
N GLY A 42 10.50 -20.82 -1.04
CA GLY A 42 10.12 -20.34 0.30
C GLY A 42 11.22 -20.58 1.34
N GLY A 43 11.88 -21.74 1.30
CA GLY A 43 13.00 -22.07 2.19
C GLY A 43 14.26 -21.23 1.93
N LEU A 44 14.58 -20.97 0.65
CA LEU A 44 15.68 -20.08 0.26
C LEU A 44 15.38 -18.62 0.62
N TYR A 45 14.13 -18.17 0.43
CA TYR A 45 13.68 -16.84 0.83
C TYR A 45 13.67 -16.70 2.35
N ALA A 46 13.13 -17.66 3.10
CA ALA A 46 13.17 -17.68 4.56
C ALA A 46 14.60 -17.68 5.11
N ARG A 47 15.55 -18.34 4.45
CA ARG A 47 16.97 -18.36 4.83
C ARG A 47 17.67 -17.03 4.56
N ARG A 48 17.25 -16.28 3.53
CA ARG A 48 17.74 -14.90 3.26
C ARG A 48 17.10 -13.86 4.18
N SER A 49 15.86 -14.07 4.60
CA SER A 49 15.14 -13.19 5.51
C SER A 49 15.33 -13.55 6.99
N SER A 50 16.05 -14.65 7.29
CA SER A 50 16.36 -15.01 8.67
C SER A 50 17.53 -14.19 9.18
N ALA A 51 17.20 -13.17 9.96
CA ALA A 51 17.96 -12.67 11.07
C ALA A 51 19.17 -11.79 10.79
N SER A 52 18.97 -10.64 10.18
CA SER A 52 19.60 -9.47 10.76
C SER A 52 18.48 -8.55 11.27
N ALA A 53 18.53 -8.15 12.54
CA ALA A 53 17.70 -7.06 13.02
C ALA A 53 17.99 -5.85 12.13
N TYR A 54 16.99 -5.30 11.45
CA TYR A 54 17.16 -4.11 10.60
C TYR A 54 17.51 -2.89 11.45
N TYR A 55 17.17 -2.94 12.72
CA TYR A 55 17.43 -1.90 13.70
C TYR A 55 17.88 -2.53 15.04
N SER A 56 18.84 -1.90 15.71
CA SER A 56 19.40 -2.31 17.00
C SER A 56 19.61 -1.10 17.91
N GLY A 57 18.52 -0.39 18.21
CA GLY A 57 18.53 0.75 19.12
C GLY A 57 18.00 0.40 20.51
N PRO A 58 17.88 1.40 21.41
CA PRO A 58 17.31 1.24 22.73
C PRO A 58 15.82 0.89 22.66
N ILE A 59 15.32 0.24 23.71
CA ILE A 59 13.87 0.04 23.91
C ILE A 59 13.21 1.41 24.06
N SER A 60 12.06 1.59 23.41
CA SER A 60 11.27 2.83 23.46
C SER A 60 9.79 2.50 23.75
N ASP A 61 8.93 3.51 23.71
CA ASP A 61 7.48 3.36 23.86
C ASP A 61 6.81 2.65 22.67
N HIS A 62 7.54 2.40 21.59
CA HIS A 62 7.06 1.70 20.38
C HIS A 62 8.09 0.68 19.80
N PHE A 63 9.19 0.37 20.51
CA PHE A 63 10.17 -0.66 20.17
C PHE A 63 10.50 -1.53 21.37
N ASP A 64 10.28 -2.85 21.29
CA ASP A 64 10.49 -3.80 22.40
C ASP A 64 11.92 -4.36 22.49
N GLY A 65 12.85 -3.85 21.69
CA GLY A 65 14.22 -4.34 21.54
C GLY A 65 14.42 -5.31 20.38
N ILE A 66 13.33 -5.78 19.76
CA ILE A 66 13.32 -6.68 18.59
C ILE A 66 12.35 -6.17 17.52
N ARG A 67 11.17 -5.68 17.92
CA ARG A 67 10.09 -5.31 17.03
C ARG A 67 9.46 -3.98 17.42
N PHE A 68 9.07 -3.24 16.40
CA PHE A 68 8.23 -2.06 16.57
C PHE A 68 6.76 -2.45 16.79
N PHE A 69 6.00 -1.60 17.46
CA PHE A 69 4.58 -1.79 17.71
C PHE A 69 3.83 -0.46 17.78
N ASN A 70 2.52 -0.50 17.59
CA ASN A 70 1.65 0.68 17.75
C ASN A 70 1.23 0.75 19.24
N PRO A 71 1.64 1.78 20.02
CA PRO A 71 1.22 1.93 21.41
C PRO A 71 -0.31 1.99 21.53
N GLY A 72 -0.89 1.13 22.38
CA GLY A 72 -2.34 1.03 22.56
C GLY A 72 -3.12 0.52 21.34
N GLY A 73 -2.45 0.17 20.26
CA GLY A 73 -3.08 -0.25 19.02
C GLY A 73 -3.31 -1.75 18.90
N THR A 74 -4.11 -2.14 17.90
CA THR A 74 -4.35 -3.54 17.56
C THR A 74 -3.15 -4.11 16.82
N PRO A 75 -2.56 -5.23 17.28
CA PRO A 75 -1.48 -5.88 16.54
C PRO A 75 -2.01 -6.41 15.19
N PRO A 76 -1.15 -6.47 14.15
CA PRO A 76 -1.55 -7.03 12.87
C PRO A 76 -1.98 -8.48 13.01
N SER A 77 -2.98 -8.90 12.23
CA SER A 77 -3.52 -10.25 12.20
C SER A 77 -2.42 -11.31 12.10
N ASN A 78 -2.57 -12.41 12.80
CA ASN A 78 -1.60 -13.50 12.83
C ASN A 78 -1.71 -14.40 11.59
N PHE A 79 -0.80 -15.37 11.47
CA PHE A 79 -0.77 -16.32 10.36
C PHE A 79 -2.06 -17.12 10.20
N MET A 80 -2.73 -17.51 11.31
CA MET A 80 -4.02 -18.22 11.24
C MET A 80 -5.13 -17.32 10.68
N GLY A 81 -5.13 -16.03 11.01
CA GLY A 81 -6.01 -15.04 10.39
C GLY A 81 -5.79 -14.93 8.87
N LEU A 82 -4.54 -14.89 8.45
CA LEU A 82 -4.18 -14.88 7.03
C LEU A 82 -4.67 -16.15 6.29
N LEU A 83 -4.50 -17.34 6.89
CA LEU A 83 -5.00 -18.59 6.33
C LEU A 83 -6.53 -18.58 6.26
N LYS A 84 -7.22 -18.17 7.34
CA LYS A 84 -8.68 -18.04 7.36
C LYS A 84 -9.16 -17.13 6.23
N TRP A 85 -8.54 -15.96 6.07
CA TRP A 85 -8.86 -15.06 4.97
C TRP A 85 -8.61 -15.70 3.61
N ARG A 86 -7.46 -16.34 3.42
CA ARG A 86 -7.09 -16.96 2.12
C ARG A 86 -8.02 -18.08 1.69
N PHE A 87 -8.58 -18.86 2.64
CA PHE A 87 -9.44 -19.99 2.34
C PHE A 87 -10.94 -19.66 2.34
N ASN A 88 -11.36 -18.64 3.09
CA ASN A 88 -12.76 -18.28 3.26
C ASN A 88 -13.13 -16.90 2.69
N GLY A 89 -12.16 -16.17 2.10
CA GLY A 89 -12.40 -14.87 1.51
C GLY A 89 -13.15 -14.95 0.18
N GLU A 90 -14.14 -14.11 -0.02
CA GLU A 90 -14.87 -13.90 -1.26
C GLU A 90 -14.22 -12.76 -2.05
N ARG A 91 -13.08 -13.03 -2.64
CA ARG A 91 -12.30 -12.03 -3.36
C ARG A 91 -12.96 -11.66 -4.68
N ALA A 92 -13.32 -10.40 -4.87
CA ALA A 92 -13.80 -9.89 -6.14
C ALA A 92 -12.73 -10.07 -7.24
N LYS A 93 -13.18 -10.43 -8.45
CA LYS A 93 -12.27 -10.55 -9.59
C LYS A 93 -12.03 -9.18 -10.22
N TRP A 94 -10.80 -8.69 -10.13
CA TRP A 94 -10.42 -7.47 -10.83
C TRP A 94 -10.23 -7.72 -12.32
N PRO A 95 -10.44 -6.70 -13.18
CA PRO A 95 -10.10 -6.78 -14.60
C PRO A 95 -8.57 -6.91 -14.77
N GLU A 96 -8.15 -7.49 -15.89
CA GLU A 96 -6.72 -7.56 -16.24
C GLU A 96 -6.10 -6.19 -16.50
N SER A 97 -6.93 -5.24 -16.93
CA SER A 97 -6.57 -3.84 -17.15
C SER A 97 -7.66 -2.91 -16.63
N TYR A 98 -7.24 -1.92 -15.84
CA TYR A 98 -8.09 -0.83 -15.36
C TYR A 98 -7.44 0.50 -15.74
N ALA A 99 -7.49 0.80 -17.05
CA ALA A 99 -6.80 1.96 -17.62
C ALA A 99 -7.21 3.28 -16.95
N SER A 100 -6.22 4.14 -16.73
CA SER A 100 -6.48 5.51 -16.29
C SER A 100 -7.14 6.33 -17.41
N PRO A 101 -8.09 7.24 -17.11
CA PRO A 101 -8.61 8.19 -18.09
C PRO A 101 -7.62 9.31 -18.42
N PHE A 102 -6.51 9.42 -17.67
CA PHE A 102 -5.48 10.43 -17.88
C PHE A 102 -4.33 9.87 -18.71
N PRO A 103 -3.71 10.69 -19.59
CA PRO A 103 -2.48 10.31 -20.30
C PRO A 103 -1.32 10.20 -19.33
N PHE A 104 -0.18 9.69 -19.80
CA PHE A 104 1.07 9.82 -19.06
C PHE A 104 1.38 11.29 -18.80
N ALA A 105 1.53 11.66 -17.54
CA ALA A 105 1.90 13.01 -17.17
C ALA A 105 3.35 13.29 -17.61
N LYS A 106 3.58 14.54 -18.00
CA LYS A 106 4.91 15.10 -18.28
C LYS A 106 5.15 16.23 -17.29
N PRO A 107 5.76 15.95 -16.14
CA PRO A 107 5.98 16.95 -15.12
C PRO A 107 6.90 18.07 -15.61
N ASP A 108 6.66 19.29 -15.12
CA ASP A 108 7.61 20.38 -15.28
C ASP A 108 8.93 20.05 -14.59
N SER A 109 10.02 20.69 -14.97
CA SER A 109 11.32 20.48 -14.33
C SER A 109 11.32 20.84 -12.85
N ARG A 110 10.60 21.90 -12.46
CA ARG A 110 10.45 22.42 -11.09
C ARG A 110 9.11 23.14 -10.92
N VAL A 111 8.62 23.15 -9.68
CA VAL A 111 7.54 24.03 -9.20
C VAL A 111 8.09 24.87 -8.06
N GLU A 112 8.12 26.19 -8.25
CA GLU A 112 8.85 27.09 -7.38
C GLU A 112 7.97 27.73 -6.28
N GLY A 113 8.63 28.29 -5.30
CA GLY A 113 8.00 29.14 -4.29
C GLY A 113 6.96 28.43 -3.44
N LYS A 114 5.74 29.00 -3.38
CA LYS A 114 4.61 28.48 -2.60
C LYS A 114 3.67 27.60 -3.40
N ASP A 115 3.90 27.44 -4.69
CA ASP A 115 3.09 26.57 -5.53
C ASP A 115 3.32 25.11 -5.16
N MET A 116 2.30 24.29 -5.36
CA MET A 116 2.31 22.88 -5.00
C MET A 116 1.58 22.08 -6.07
N ARG A 117 2.28 21.18 -6.70
CA ARG A 117 1.72 20.27 -7.71
C ARG A 117 1.94 18.83 -7.30
N VAL A 118 0.89 18.04 -7.41
CA VAL A 118 0.93 16.61 -7.13
C VAL A 118 0.55 15.83 -8.40
N THR A 119 1.39 14.90 -8.79
CA THR A 119 1.10 13.94 -9.87
C THR A 119 1.02 12.54 -9.30
N PHE A 120 -0.09 11.84 -9.54
CA PHE A 120 -0.28 10.48 -9.07
C PHE A 120 0.32 9.48 -10.04
N ILE A 121 1.25 8.67 -9.54
CA ILE A 121 1.94 7.65 -10.34
C ILE A 121 1.15 6.33 -10.33
N GLY A 122 0.53 6.03 -9.18
CA GLY A 122 -0.31 4.83 -9.01
C GLY A 122 -0.07 4.16 -7.66
N HIS A 123 -1.06 3.45 -7.16
CA HIS A 123 -1.12 2.80 -5.86
C HIS A 123 -0.91 3.80 -4.71
N ALA A 124 0.28 3.91 -4.15
CA ALA A 124 0.67 4.88 -3.13
C ALA A 124 1.76 5.84 -3.61
N SER A 125 2.14 5.76 -4.89
CA SER A 125 3.26 6.52 -5.45
C SER A 125 2.83 7.89 -5.94
N PHE A 126 3.51 8.94 -5.44
CA PHE A 126 3.29 10.33 -5.81
C PHE A 126 4.59 11.03 -6.22
N LEU A 127 4.50 11.92 -7.20
CA LEU A 127 5.45 12.99 -7.39
C LEU A 127 4.85 14.29 -6.83
N ILE A 128 5.51 14.87 -5.84
CA ILE A 128 5.17 16.15 -5.23
C ILE A 128 6.22 17.17 -5.66
N GLN A 129 5.79 18.25 -6.30
CA GLN A 129 6.64 19.34 -6.76
C GLN A 129 6.26 20.61 -6.02
N THR A 130 7.19 21.19 -5.25
CA THR A 130 6.97 22.39 -4.45
C THR A 130 8.30 22.94 -3.96
N ALA A 131 8.36 24.23 -3.70
CA ALA A 131 9.54 24.91 -3.11
C ALA A 131 10.85 24.65 -3.88
N GLY A 132 10.77 24.45 -5.20
CA GLY A 132 11.91 24.12 -6.06
C GLY A 132 12.38 22.67 -5.97
N LEU A 133 11.68 21.79 -5.27
CA LEU A 133 12.04 20.37 -5.09
C LEU A 133 11.06 19.42 -5.80
N ASN A 134 11.60 18.31 -6.26
CA ASN A 134 10.86 17.15 -6.76
C ASN A 134 11.00 16.00 -5.76
N ILE A 135 9.90 15.64 -5.12
CA ILE A 135 9.82 14.67 -4.03
C ILE A 135 9.00 13.46 -4.50
N LEU A 136 9.60 12.29 -4.57
CA LEU A 136 8.85 11.05 -4.75
C LEU A 136 8.49 10.45 -3.40
N VAL A 137 7.26 9.97 -3.27
CA VAL A 137 6.81 9.22 -2.09
C VAL A 137 6.40 7.84 -2.53
N ASP A 138 6.88 6.81 -1.81
CA ASP A 138 6.63 5.39 -2.03
C ASP A 138 6.69 4.97 -3.52
N PRO A 139 7.83 5.22 -4.20
CA PRO A 139 7.93 5.06 -5.64
C PRO A 139 7.96 3.60 -6.07
N VAL A 140 6.94 3.16 -6.86
CA VAL A 140 6.80 1.81 -7.37
C VAL A 140 6.52 1.85 -8.88
N TRP A 141 7.48 1.38 -9.68
CA TRP A 141 7.34 1.20 -11.14
C TRP A 141 7.29 -0.26 -11.56
N SER A 142 7.67 -1.19 -10.65
CA SER A 142 7.61 -2.62 -10.93
C SER A 142 6.20 -3.09 -11.28
N GLU A 143 6.11 -4.08 -12.17
CA GLU A 143 4.85 -4.67 -12.60
C GLU A 143 4.14 -5.41 -11.47
N ARG A 144 4.92 -5.92 -10.49
CA ARG A 144 4.41 -6.69 -9.35
C ARG A 144 4.93 -6.17 -8.03
N THR A 145 4.05 -6.14 -7.05
CA THR A 145 4.39 -5.84 -5.65
C THR A 145 4.68 -7.16 -4.92
N SER A 146 5.86 -7.71 -5.16
CA SER A 146 6.21 -9.08 -4.73
C SER A 146 7.73 -9.25 -4.66
N PRO A 147 8.24 -10.20 -3.83
CA PRO A 147 9.63 -10.62 -3.91
C PRO A 147 10.01 -11.31 -5.22
N PHE A 148 9.00 -11.73 -6.00
CA PHE A 148 9.18 -12.46 -7.26
C PHE A 148 8.65 -11.65 -8.45
N SER A 149 9.45 -11.52 -9.51
CA SER A 149 9.05 -10.83 -10.75
C SER A 149 7.96 -11.58 -11.54
N PHE A 150 7.84 -12.89 -11.33
CA PHE A 150 6.91 -13.75 -12.07
C PHE A 150 5.62 -14.11 -11.29
N ALA A 151 5.56 -13.81 -10.01
CA ALA A 151 4.42 -14.18 -9.15
C ALA A 151 4.08 -13.07 -8.15
N GLY A 152 2.83 -13.08 -7.65
CA GLY A 152 2.32 -12.09 -6.70
C GLY A 152 1.43 -11.04 -7.36
N PRO A 153 0.91 -10.09 -6.58
CA PRO A 153 -0.01 -9.07 -7.06
C PRO A 153 0.58 -8.27 -8.22
N LYS A 154 -0.18 -8.14 -9.30
CA LYS A 154 0.20 -7.41 -10.51
C LYS A 154 -0.61 -6.13 -10.61
N ARG A 155 0.03 -5.04 -11.06
CA ARG A 155 -0.70 -3.81 -11.34
C ARG A 155 -1.59 -3.96 -12.57
N VAL A 156 -2.77 -3.34 -12.52
CA VAL A 156 -3.79 -3.36 -13.60
C VAL A 156 -3.76 -2.09 -14.47
N ASN A 157 -2.82 -1.20 -14.21
CA ASN A 157 -2.55 0.01 -15.01
C ASN A 157 -1.06 0.35 -15.00
N PRO A 158 -0.54 1.02 -16.04
CA PRO A 158 0.84 1.50 -16.02
C PRO A 158 1.01 2.63 -14.99
N PRO A 159 2.27 2.92 -14.56
CA PRO A 159 2.58 4.14 -13.82
C PRO A 159 2.16 5.38 -14.58
N GLY A 160 1.61 6.38 -13.89
CA GLY A 160 1.08 7.59 -14.51
C GLY A 160 2.15 8.55 -15.07
N ILE A 161 3.41 8.33 -14.72
CA ILE A 161 4.59 8.99 -15.30
C ILE A 161 5.50 7.88 -15.83
N ARG A 162 5.99 7.98 -17.06
CA ARG A 162 7.06 7.10 -17.52
C ARG A 162 8.32 7.40 -16.76
N PHE A 163 9.10 6.37 -16.44
CA PHE A 163 10.30 6.58 -15.63
C PHE A 163 11.29 7.58 -16.29
N GLU A 164 11.40 7.52 -17.60
CA GLU A 164 12.22 8.41 -18.41
C GLU A 164 11.71 9.85 -18.53
N ASP A 165 10.44 10.09 -18.20
CA ASP A 165 9.82 11.41 -18.16
C ASP A 165 9.92 12.08 -16.78
N LEU A 166 10.57 11.43 -15.80
CA LEU A 166 10.78 12.01 -14.47
C LEU A 166 11.70 13.22 -14.56
N PRO A 167 11.36 14.34 -13.89
CA PRO A 167 12.30 15.44 -13.69
C PRO A 167 13.44 15.01 -12.76
N PRO A 168 14.51 15.80 -12.62
CA PRO A 168 15.54 15.54 -11.60
C PRO A 168 14.92 15.37 -10.21
N ILE A 169 15.06 14.20 -9.58
CA ILE A 169 14.48 13.89 -8.26
C ILE A 169 15.48 14.25 -7.17
N ASP A 170 15.03 15.05 -6.20
CA ASP A 170 15.83 15.50 -5.07
C ASP A 170 15.67 14.59 -3.85
N LEU A 171 14.42 14.24 -3.51
CA LEU A 171 14.06 13.44 -2.35
C LEU A 171 13.23 12.23 -2.74
N VAL A 172 13.47 11.12 -2.05
CA VAL A 172 12.63 9.93 -2.09
C VAL A 172 12.24 9.57 -0.67
N LEU A 173 10.95 9.70 -0.35
CA LEU A 173 10.39 9.32 0.93
C LEU A 173 9.83 7.89 0.82
N VAL A 174 10.16 7.02 1.78
CA VAL A 174 9.61 5.65 1.86
C VAL A 174 8.97 5.48 3.23
N THR A 175 7.65 5.29 3.26
CA THR A 175 6.88 5.23 4.51
C THR A 175 7.13 3.95 5.29
N HIS A 176 7.25 2.82 4.62
CA HIS A 176 7.51 1.51 5.19
C HIS A 176 7.97 0.52 4.12
N ASN A 177 8.28 -0.72 4.53
CA ASN A 177 8.95 -1.67 3.67
C ASN A 177 8.07 -2.68 2.94
N HIS A 178 6.75 -2.57 2.94
CA HIS A 178 5.91 -3.45 2.12
C HIS A 178 6.28 -3.32 0.63
N TYR A 179 6.04 -4.38 -0.16
CA TYR A 179 6.49 -4.43 -1.56
C TYR A 179 5.79 -3.43 -2.47
N ASP A 180 4.66 -2.91 -2.07
CA ASP A 180 3.86 -1.90 -2.77
C ASP A 180 4.21 -0.46 -2.39
N HIS A 181 5.19 -0.27 -1.47
CA HIS A 181 5.74 1.02 -1.06
C HIS A 181 7.26 1.09 -1.26
N LEU A 182 8.00 0.02 -0.93
CA LEU A 182 9.44 -0.08 -1.12
C LEU A 182 9.75 -1.03 -2.28
N ASP A 183 9.89 -0.47 -3.48
CA ASP A 183 10.27 -1.19 -4.70
C ASP A 183 11.77 -1.06 -4.95
N MET A 184 12.53 -2.09 -4.63
CA MET A 184 13.98 -2.07 -4.72
C MET A 184 14.50 -1.81 -6.14
N GLU A 185 13.82 -2.32 -7.18
CA GLU A 185 14.24 -2.07 -8.56
C GLU A 185 14.02 -0.61 -8.96
N THR A 186 12.93 -0.01 -8.51
CA THR A 186 12.69 1.43 -8.70
C THR A 186 13.73 2.26 -7.96
N LEU A 187 14.05 1.94 -6.68
CA LEU A 187 15.04 2.69 -5.91
C LEU A 187 16.44 2.61 -6.53
N LYS A 188 16.85 1.46 -7.08
CA LYS A 188 18.11 1.32 -7.83
C LYS A 188 18.14 2.23 -9.05
N ARG A 189 17.08 2.22 -9.86
CA ARG A 189 16.96 3.07 -11.06
C ARG A 189 17.02 4.54 -10.69
N LEU A 190 16.30 4.97 -9.65
CA LEU A 190 16.32 6.35 -9.15
C LEU A 190 17.71 6.76 -8.68
N HIS A 191 18.41 5.89 -7.95
CA HIS A 191 19.78 6.18 -7.50
C HIS A 191 20.74 6.37 -8.68
N VAL A 192 20.65 5.54 -9.70
CA VAL A 192 21.50 5.66 -10.89
C VAL A 192 21.21 6.94 -11.67
N ALA A 193 19.93 7.26 -11.88
CA ALA A 193 19.50 8.37 -12.72
C ALA A 193 19.60 9.75 -12.02
N HIS A 194 19.29 9.82 -10.74
CA HIS A 194 19.06 11.09 -10.04
C HIS A 194 19.92 11.28 -8.79
N LYS A 195 20.41 10.19 -8.15
CA LYS A 195 21.16 10.21 -6.87
C LYS A 195 20.43 11.00 -5.76
N PRO A 196 19.11 10.79 -5.55
CA PRO A 196 18.34 11.54 -4.57
C PRO A 196 18.83 11.28 -3.14
N LEU A 197 18.38 12.10 -2.21
CA LEU A 197 18.39 11.76 -0.79
C LEU A 197 17.19 10.87 -0.50
N PHE A 198 17.42 9.65 0.03
CA PHE A 198 16.37 8.78 0.54
C PHE A 198 16.11 9.12 2.00
N ILE A 199 14.84 9.20 2.38
CA ILE A 199 14.40 9.47 3.76
C ILE A 199 13.39 8.38 4.13
N THR A 200 13.62 7.69 5.24
CA THR A 200 12.80 6.53 5.64
C THR A 200 12.83 6.31 7.15
N PRO A 201 11.80 5.67 7.75
CA PRO A 201 11.83 5.31 9.16
C PRO A 201 12.92 4.27 9.47
N LEU A 202 13.28 4.18 10.76
CA LEU A 202 14.32 3.29 11.29
C LEU A 202 14.24 1.87 10.74
N GLY A 203 15.40 1.32 10.36
CA GLY A 203 15.57 -0.05 9.87
C GLY A 203 15.28 -0.28 8.39
N ASN A 204 14.58 0.63 7.69
CA ASN A 204 14.35 0.47 6.25
C ASN A 204 15.60 0.77 5.43
N ASP A 205 16.51 1.58 5.95
CA ASP A 205 17.81 1.86 5.33
C ASP A 205 18.65 0.58 5.17
N ALA A 206 18.61 -0.31 6.16
CA ALA A 206 19.30 -1.59 6.08
C ALA A 206 18.80 -2.41 4.88
N ILE A 207 17.49 -2.35 4.59
CA ILE A 207 16.89 -3.01 3.43
C ILE A 207 17.32 -2.31 2.13
N ILE A 208 17.21 -0.98 2.06
CA ILE A 208 17.57 -0.19 0.88
C ILE A 208 19.04 -0.43 0.50
N ARG A 209 19.95 -0.44 1.49
CA ARG A 209 21.38 -0.69 1.28
C ARG A 209 21.70 -2.07 0.72
N THR A 210 20.82 -3.07 0.84
CA THR A 210 21.02 -4.37 0.18
C THR A 210 21.03 -4.27 -1.35
N GLY A 211 20.38 -3.28 -1.91
CA GLY A 211 20.30 -3.05 -3.35
C GLY A 211 20.94 -1.75 -3.83
N VAL A 212 21.12 -0.76 -2.92
CA VAL A 212 21.66 0.58 -3.24
C VAL A 212 22.68 0.97 -2.16
N GLN A 213 23.85 0.32 -2.16
CA GLN A 213 24.85 0.48 -1.10
C GLN A 213 25.36 1.92 -0.95
N ALA A 214 25.54 2.64 -2.07
CA ALA A 214 26.05 4.01 -2.10
C ALA A 214 24.96 5.08 -1.95
N ALA A 215 23.74 4.71 -1.61
CA ALA A 215 22.65 5.67 -1.43
C ALA A 215 22.93 6.63 -0.26
N ARG A 216 22.61 7.90 -0.46
CA ARG A 216 22.48 8.87 0.62
C ARG A 216 21.14 8.60 1.29
N ILE A 217 21.16 8.13 2.55
CA ILE A 217 19.93 7.77 3.28
C ILE A 217 19.99 8.46 4.63
N GLU A 218 18.92 9.16 4.97
CA GLU A 218 18.63 9.63 6.30
C GLU A 218 17.47 8.84 6.89
N VAL A 219 17.56 8.50 8.16
CA VAL A 219 16.55 7.75 8.89
C VAL A 219 16.06 8.54 10.07
N GLY A 220 14.78 8.37 10.41
CA GLY A 220 14.18 9.01 11.56
C GLY A 220 13.26 8.08 12.34
N ASP A 221 13.09 8.41 13.60
CA ASP A 221 12.09 7.84 14.49
C ASP A 221 10.83 8.72 14.50
N TRP A 222 9.73 8.21 15.04
CA TRP A 222 8.55 9.05 15.28
C TRP A 222 8.90 10.26 16.14
N GLY A 223 8.55 11.44 15.65
CA GLY A 223 8.88 12.70 16.28
C GLY A 223 10.10 13.41 15.73
N ASP A 224 10.96 12.69 15.01
CA ASP A 224 12.15 13.28 14.38
C ASP A 224 11.80 14.19 13.21
N VAL A 225 12.74 15.08 12.89
CA VAL A 225 12.64 16.05 11.79
C VAL A 225 13.96 16.07 11.02
N ILE A 226 13.86 15.90 9.70
CA ILE A 226 14.98 16.05 8.78
C ILE A 226 14.82 17.39 8.03
N ASP A 227 15.85 18.23 8.10
CA ASP A 227 15.94 19.45 7.30
C ASP A 227 16.49 19.10 5.92
N ALA A 228 15.63 19.24 4.90
CA ALA A 228 15.98 18.98 3.50
C ALA A 228 16.05 20.29 2.69
N GLY A 229 16.56 21.35 3.29
CA GLY A 229 16.77 22.64 2.66
C GLY A 229 15.52 23.52 2.66
N THR A 230 14.77 23.61 1.56
CA THR A 230 13.56 24.42 1.47
C THR A 230 12.34 23.77 2.14
N VAL A 231 12.44 22.50 2.55
CA VAL A 231 11.37 21.75 3.24
C VAL A 231 11.92 21.04 4.47
N LYS A 232 11.02 20.74 5.42
CA LYS A 232 11.31 19.85 6.56
C LYS A 232 10.42 18.63 6.49
N ILE A 233 11.00 17.46 6.76
CA ILE A 233 10.31 16.17 6.77
C ILE A 233 10.18 15.71 8.22
N HIS A 234 8.97 15.71 8.73
CA HIS A 234 8.65 15.22 10.07
C HIS A 234 8.17 13.78 9.97
N PHE A 235 8.63 12.92 10.87
CA PHE A 235 8.16 11.55 11.02
C PHE A 235 7.05 11.51 12.06
N GLU A 236 5.87 11.04 11.65
CA GLU A 236 4.70 10.96 12.52
C GLU A 236 4.19 9.52 12.64
N PRO A 237 3.57 9.15 13.77
CA PRO A 237 2.94 7.84 13.90
C PRO A 237 1.81 7.64 12.89
N CYS A 238 1.70 6.42 12.36
CA CYS A 238 0.51 5.89 11.71
C CYS A 238 0.24 4.46 12.21
N HIS A 239 -0.98 3.98 12.09
CA HIS A 239 -1.37 2.69 12.64
C HIS A 239 -1.21 1.58 11.61
N HIS A 240 0.01 1.09 11.43
CA HIS A 240 0.35 0.09 10.44
C HIS A 240 1.39 -0.92 10.93
N TRP A 241 2.13 -1.56 10.04
CA TRP A 241 3.19 -2.50 10.33
C TRP A 241 4.15 -2.64 9.14
N SER A 242 5.21 -3.41 9.30
CA SER A 242 6.23 -3.64 8.28
C SER A 242 6.57 -5.11 8.13
N ALA A 243 6.83 -5.58 6.92
CA ALA A 243 7.44 -6.87 6.62
C ALA A 243 7.84 -6.99 5.14
N ARG A 244 8.87 -7.79 4.87
CA ARG A 244 9.22 -8.26 3.51
C ARG A 244 9.37 -9.77 3.45
N GLY A 245 9.54 -10.42 4.58
CA GLY A 245 9.73 -11.86 4.69
C GLY A 245 8.79 -12.50 5.71
N LEU A 246 9.02 -13.78 5.96
CA LEU A 246 8.21 -14.55 6.90
C LEU A 246 8.55 -14.24 8.37
N ASN A 247 9.79 -13.81 8.64
CA ASN A 247 10.31 -13.68 10.01
C ASN A 247 10.64 -12.25 10.42
N ASP A 248 10.51 -11.27 9.53
CA ASP A 248 10.93 -9.88 9.72
C ASP A 248 9.79 -8.91 10.05
N ARG A 249 8.61 -9.44 10.41
CA ARG A 249 7.45 -8.61 10.77
C ARG A 249 7.82 -7.63 11.88
N ARG A 250 7.57 -6.33 11.62
CA ARG A 250 7.79 -5.22 12.55
C ARG A 250 9.25 -5.03 12.99
N MET A 251 10.22 -5.51 12.18
CA MET A 251 11.66 -5.30 12.45
C MET A 251 12.18 -3.97 11.89
N ALA A 252 11.42 -3.29 11.03
CA ALA A 252 11.63 -1.91 10.61
C ALA A 252 10.41 -1.08 11.02
N LEU A 253 10.62 0.20 11.29
CA LEU A 253 9.55 1.14 11.63
C LEU A 253 8.76 1.53 10.37
N TRP A 254 7.54 1.98 10.55
CA TRP A 254 6.67 2.64 9.58
C TRP A 254 6.34 4.03 10.07
N ALA A 255 6.11 4.98 9.17
CA ALA A 255 5.76 6.34 9.55
C ALA A 255 4.90 7.03 8.51
N ALA A 256 4.08 7.97 8.97
CA ALA A 256 3.56 9.05 8.17
C ALA A 256 4.62 10.14 8.02
N PHE A 257 4.52 10.96 6.95
CA PHE A 257 5.35 12.14 6.78
C PHE A 257 4.50 13.41 6.81
N VAL A 258 4.96 14.42 7.57
CA VAL A 258 4.51 15.79 7.37
C VAL A 258 5.62 16.54 6.65
N ILE A 259 5.33 16.96 5.42
CA ILE A 259 6.25 17.77 4.60
C ILE A 259 5.87 19.23 4.83
N GLU A 260 6.70 19.93 5.59
CA GLU A 260 6.55 21.34 5.84
C GLU A 260 7.23 22.14 4.75
N THR A 261 6.46 22.99 4.05
CA THR A 261 6.91 23.78 2.92
C THR A 261 6.55 25.26 3.10
N PRO A 262 7.18 26.20 2.38
CA PRO A 262 6.76 27.59 2.37
C PRO A 262 5.32 27.81 1.90
N GLY A 263 4.78 26.88 1.14
CA GLY A 263 3.42 26.92 0.60
C GLY A 263 2.35 26.29 1.49
N GLY A 264 2.73 25.75 2.66
CA GLY A 264 1.86 25.02 3.56
C GLY A 264 2.31 23.56 3.78
N LYS A 265 1.62 22.86 4.65
CA LYS A 265 2.00 21.50 5.06
C LYS A 265 1.24 20.45 4.28
N ILE A 266 1.94 19.36 3.96
CA ILE A 266 1.39 18.16 3.34
C ILE A 266 1.46 17.03 4.36
N TYR A 267 0.35 16.34 4.61
CA TYR A 267 0.29 15.15 5.45
C TYR A 267 0.16 13.91 4.58
N HIS A 268 1.25 13.15 4.42
CA HIS A 268 1.24 11.86 3.72
C HIS A 268 1.26 10.76 4.78
N ILE A 269 0.09 10.12 5.03
CA ILE A 269 -0.02 9.16 6.13
C ILE A 269 0.56 7.77 5.78
N GLY A 270 0.81 7.48 4.50
CA GLY A 270 1.17 6.14 4.05
C GLY A 270 -0.02 5.18 4.21
N ASP A 271 0.24 3.98 4.69
CA ASP A 271 -0.79 3.03 5.05
C ASP A 271 -1.15 3.15 6.53
N THR A 272 -2.46 3.08 6.82
CA THR A 272 -2.94 3.18 8.19
C THR A 272 -4.31 2.55 8.40
N GLY A 273 -4.51 1.90 9.54
CA GLY A 273 -5.83 1.73 10.13
C GLY A 273 -6.31 3.05 10.72
N PHE A 274 -7.61 3.23 10.84
CA PHE A 274 -8.20 4.47 11.35
C PHE A 274 -7.90 4.72 12.83
N HIS A 275 -7.92 3.65 13.64
CA HIS A 275 -7.58 3.67 15.07
C HIS A 275 -8.23 4.86 15.81
N GLU A 276 -9.56 4.97 15.67
CA GLU A 276 -10.37 6.02 16.31
C GLU A 276 -9.92 7.46 15.98
N GLY A 277 -9.17 7.64 14.89
CA GLY A 277 -8.67 8.93 14.44
C GLY A 277 -7.53 9.52 15.26
N LEU A 278 -6.94 8.76 16.20
CA LEU A 278 -5.93 9.27 17.15
C LEU A 278 -4.73 9.90 16.45
N ASN A 279 -4.21 9.28 15.39
CA ASN A 279 -3.06 9.82 14.66
C ASN A 279 -3.42 11.12 13.93
N TYR A 280 -4.63 11.24 13.40
CA TYR A 280 -5.12 12.46 12.74
C TYR A 280 -5.25 13.63 13.73
N HIS A 281 -5.83 13.37 14.91
CA HIS A 281 -5.90 14.36 15.97
C HIS A 281 -4.52 14.78 16.48
N ALA A 282 -3.61 13.84 16.67
CA ALA A 282 -2.25 14.12 17.12
C ALA A 282 -1.49 14.98 16.10
N ALA A 283 -1.58 14.63 14.79
CA ALA A 283 -0.96 15.36 13.72
C ALA A 283 -1.49 16.81 13.64
N ARG A 284 -2.82 17.00 13.71
CA ARG A 284 -3.42 18.36 13.74
C ARG A 284 -3.00 19.17 14.97
N LYS A 285 -2.98 18.55 16.14
CA LYS A 285 -2.56 19.20 17.38
C LYS A 285 -1.11 19.68 17.29
N LYS A 286 -0.22 18.90 16.69
CA LYS A 286 1.21 19.20 16.58
C LYS A 286 1.52 20.17 15.46
N HIS A 287 0.88 20.01 14.30
CA HIS A 287 1.24 20.72 13.07
C HIS A 287 0.23 21.80 12.65
N GLY A 288 -0.95 21.86 13.24
CA GLY A 288 -2.06 22.67 12.77
C GLY A 288 -2.78 22.03 11.57
N GLU A 289 -3.40 22.83 10.73
CA GLU A 289 -4.12 22.38 9.55
C GLU A 289 -3.18 22.09 8.37
N PHE A 290 -3.63 21.22 7.47
CA PHE A 290 -2.86 20.83 6.31
C PHE A 290 -3.49 21.39 5.03
N ARG A 291 -2.65 21.96 4.16
CA ARG A 291 -3.07 22.36 2.82
C ARG A 291 -3.49 21.15 1.99
N LEU A 292 -2.76 20.03 2.15
CA LEU A 292 -3.00 18.77 1.46
C LEU A 292 -2.78 17.60 2.41
N ALA A 293 -3.62 16.56 2.30
CA ALA A 293 -3.32 15.23 2.83
C ALA A 293 -3.37 14.18 1.72
N ASN A 294 -2.46 13.21 1.75
CA ASN A 294 -2.52 12.00 0.93
C ASN A 294 -2.99 10.87 1.84
N LEU A 295 -4.22 10.37 1.61
CA LEU A 295 -4.88 9.42 2.48
C LEU A 295 -5.23 8.13 1.73
N PRO A 296 -4.94 6.93 2.30
CA PRO A 296 -5.39 5.67 1.74
C PRO A 296 -6.89 5.52 1.96
N PHE A 297 -7.61 4.94 0.98
CA PHE A 297 -9.04 4.63 1.11
C PHE A 297 -9.44 3.33 0.39
N GLY A 298 -8.46 2.55 -0.06
CA GLY A 298 -8.61 1.21 -0.63
C GLY A 298 -7.93 0.15 0.25
N ALA A 299 -7.97 -1.09 -0.20
CA ALA A 299 -7.42 -2.26 0.48
C ALA A 299 -8.01 -2.50 1.88
N TYR A 300 -9.33 -2.36 2.03
CA TYR A 300 -10.00 -2.39 3.33
C TYR A 300 -10.83 -3.65 3.60
N GLU A 301 -11.10 -4.51 2.60
CA GLU A 301 -11.88 -5.75 2.82
C GLU A 301 -11.00 -7.02 2.87
N PRO A 302 -11.42 -7.98 3.68
CA PRO A 302 -12.56 -7.98 4.59
C PRO A 302 -12.25 -7.22 5.88
N ARG A 303 -13.20 -6.42 6.37
CA ARG A 303 -13.00 -5.54 7.54
C ARG A 303 -12.50 -6.27 8.79
N TRP A 304 -12.95 -7.50 9.03
CA TRP A 304 -12.51 -8.27 10.21
C TRP A 304 -11.00 -8.55 10.22
N PHE A 305 -10.34 -8.52 9.06
CA PHE A 305 -8.91 -8.75 8.89
C PHE A 305 -8.16 -7.43 8.67
N MET A 306 -8.73 -6.50 7.89
CA MET A 306 -8.04 -5.28 7.44
C MET A 306 -8.22 -4.07 8.36
N LYS A 307 -9.31 -3.96 9.15
CA LYS A 307 -9.65 -2.76 9.94
C LYS A 307 -8.50 -2.22 10.81
N GLY A 308 -7.68 -3.10 11.37
CA GLY A 308 -6.53 -2.69 12.20
C GLY A 308 -5.33 -2.15 11.41
N GLN A 309 -5.35 -2.21 10.07
CA GLN A 309 -4.18 -1.90 9.24
C GLN A 309 -4.49 -0.98 8.07
N HIS A 310 -5.73 -1.00 7.60
CA HIS A 310 -6.24 -0.19 6.50
C HIS A 310 -7.59 0.39 6.85
N GLN A 311 -7.72 1.68 6.70
CA GLN A 311 -9.00 2.39 6.83
C GLN A 311 -9.86 2.22 5.57
N ASN A 312 -11.18 2.32 5.74
CA ASN A 312 -12.13 2.34 4.64
C ASN A 312 -12.40 3.79 4.17
N PRO A 313 -13.17 4.00 3.07
CA PRO A 313 -13.47 5.33 2.56
C PRO A 313 -14.15 6.27 3.58
N ALA A 314 -15.05 5.77 4.42
CA ALA A 314 -15.71 6.60 5.44
C ALA A 314 -14.72 7.07 6.51
N GLU A 315 -13.87 6.14 6.99
CA GLU A 315 -12.79 6.45 7.92
C GLU A 315 -11.76 7.43 7.31
N ALA A 316 -11.52 7.37 5.99
CA ALA A 316 -10.62 8.31 5.31
C ALA A 316 -11.22 9.73 5.24
N VAL A 317 -12.53 9.86 4.98
CA VAL A 317 -13.23 11.15 5.00
C VAL A 317 -13.27 11.73 6.42
N GLU A 318 -13.51 10.90 7.42
CA GLU A 318 -13.42 11.33 8.81
C GLU A 318 -11.99 11.77 9.17
N GLY A 319 -10.97 11.01 8.78
CA GLY A 319 -9.57 11.36 8.95
C GLY A 319 -9.20 12.72 8.34
N MET A 320 -9.70 13.03 7.13
CA MET A 320 -9.56 14.35 6.51
C MET A 320 -10.08 15.47 7.42
N LYS A 321 -11.27 15.28 8.00
CA LYS A 321 -11.88 16.29 8.90
C LYS A 321 -11.07 16.43 10.19
N LEU A 322 -10.64 15.31 10.77
CA LEU A 322 -9.90 15.29 12.03
C LEU A 322 -8.52 15.94 11.91
N CYS A 323 -7.78 15.69 10.82
CA CYS A 323 -6.50 16.36 10.60
C CYS A 323 -6.64 17.80 10.09
N GLY A 324 -7.83 18.23 9.67
CA GLY A 324 -8.06 19.57 9.16
C GLY A 324 -7.45 19.83 7.77
N ALA A 325 -7.41 18.79 6.92
CA ALA A 325 -6.89 18.94 5.57
C ALA A 325 -7.86 19.71 4.67
N ALA A 326 -7.36 20.73 3.97
CA ALA A 326 -8.17 21.49 3.00
C ALA A 326 -8.51 20.63 1.78
N HIS A 327 -7.54 19.87 1.30
CA HIS A 327 -7.67 18.97 0.16
C HIS A 327 -7.08 17.60 0.47
N VAL A 328 -7.62 16.56 -0.19
CA VAL A 328 -7.10 15.20 -0.10
C VAL A 328 -6.84 14.63 -1.50
N CYS A 329 -5.68 14.01 -1.65
CA CYS A 329 -5.38 13.06 -2.73
C CYS A 329 -5.55 11.64 -2.18
N GLY A 330 -6.62 10.95 -2.60
CA GLY A 330 -6.91 9.59 -2.18
C GLY A 330 -6.07 8.57 -2.94
N HIS A 331 -5.53 7.57 -2.24
CA HIS A 331 -4.64 6.58 -2.81
C HIS A 331 -4.91 5.16 -2.30
N HIS A 332 -4.04 4.20 -2.63
CA HIS A 332 -4.06 2.79 -2.24
C HIS A 332 -5.25 2.01 -2.82
N TRP A 333 -5.68 2.35 -4.03
CA TRP A 333 -6.80 1.73 -4.72
C TRP A 333 -6.54 1.62 -6.23
N GLY A 334 -7.30 0.75 -6.93
CA GLY A 334 -7.41 0.75 -8.39
C GLY A 334 -6.12 0.42 -9.17
N THR A 335 -5.02 0.06 -8.51
CA THR A 335 -3.73 -0.25 -9.16
C THR A 335 -3.28 -1.68 -8.93
N VAL A 336 -3.26 -2.14 -7.69
CA VAL A 336 -2.85 -3.50 -7.30
C VAL A 336 -3.93 -4.12 -6.42
N GLN A 337 -4.36 -5.34 -6.74
CA GLN A 337 -5.33 -6.05 -5.91
C GLN A 337 -4.64 -6.74 -4.74
N LEU A 338 -4.78 -6.18 -3.56
CA LEU A 338 -4.23 -6.74 -2.31
C LEU A 338 -5.31 -7.38 -1.44
N THR A 339 -6.57 -7.01 -1.61
CA THR A 339 -7.73 -7.30 -0.74
C THR A 339 -8.93 -7.81 -1.53
N ASP A 340 -10.08 -7.95 -0.88
CA ASP A 340 -11.23 -8.67 -1.46
C ASP A 340 -12.22 -7.78 -2.23
N GLU A 341 -12.21 -6.45 -2.00
CA GLU A 341 -13.15 -5.54 -2.67
C GLU A 341 -12.94 -5.45 -4.18
N ALA A 342 -14.01 -5.11 -4.91
CA ALA A 342 -13.96 -4.83 -6.34
C ALA A 342 -13.12 -3.56 -6.62
N VAL A 343 -12.59 -3.45 -7.84
CA VAL A 343 -11.66 -2.37 -8.23
C VAL A 343 -12.25 -0.96 -8.08
N ASP A 344 -13.56 -0.82 -8.23
CA ASP A 344 -14.32 0.44 -8.16
C ASP A 344 -15.13 0.60 -6.85
N ALA A 345 -15.20 -0.43 -6.02
CA ALA A 345 -15.91 -0.37 -4.75
C ALA A 345 -15.46 0.81 -3.85
N PRO A 346 -14.14 1.14 -3.76
CA PRO A 346 -13.70 2.30 -3.01
C PRO A 346 -14.31 3.63 -3.49
N LEU A 347 -14.55 3.79 -4.80
CA LEU A 347 -15.16 5.02 -5.34
C LEU A 347 -16.61 5.17 -4.91
N VAL A 348 -17.39 4.07 -4.99
CA VAL A 348 -18.79 4.06 -4.58
C VAL A 348 -18.93 4.38 -3.09
N ALA A 349 -18.09 3.75 -2.26
CA ALA A 349 -18.07 3.97 -0.83
C ALA A 349 -17.57 5.39 -0.47
N LEU A 350 -16.57 5.92 -1.18
CA LEU A 350 -16.10 7.29 -0.97
C LEU A 350 -17.19 8.32 -1.28
N LYS A 351 -17.91 8.16 -2.39
CA LYS A 351 -19.00 9.08 -2.75
C LYS A 351 -20.09 9.10 -1.68
N ALA A 352 -20.48 7.93 -1.18
CA ALA A 352 -21.44 7.81 -0.08
C ALA A 352 -20.94 8.52 1.19
N ALA A 353 -19.68 8.28 1.57
CA ALA A 353 -19.07 8.88 2.74
C ALA A 353 -18.95 10.41 2.63
N LEU A 354 -18.58 10.95 1.47
CA LEU A 354 -18.51 12.40 1.24
C LEU A 354 -19.88 13.05 1.41
N THR A 355 -20.93 12.41 0.88
CA THR A 355 -22.32 12.87 1.05
C THR A 355 -22.74 12.84 2.52
N GLU A 356 -22.49 11.73 3.22
CA GLU A 356 -22.84 11.55 4.63
C GLU A 356 -22.15 12.58 5.54
N HIS A 357 -20.86 12.86 5.27
CA HIS A 357 -20.07 13.81 6.06
C HIS A 357 -20.19 15.27 5.60
N GLY A 358 -20.98 15.55 4.55
CA GLY A 358 -21.16 16.90 4.00
C GLY A 358 -19.85 17.50 3.44
N VAL A 359 -18.99 16.67 2.86
CA VAL A 359 -17.72 17.09 2.25
C VAL A 359 -17.91 17.18 0.73
N GLU A 360 -17.51 18.30 0.13
CA GLU A 360 -17.55 18.48 -1.31
C GLU A 360 -16.59 17.49 -2.02
N GLU A 361 -17.03 16.85 -3.10
CA GLU A 361 -16.24 15.91 -3.89
C GLU A 361 -14.92 16.54 -4.40
N SER A 362 -14.94 17.86 -4.67
CA SER A 362 -13.76 18.62 -5.10
C SER A 362 -12.62 18.65 -4.06
N ARG A 363 -12.92 18.39 -2.79
CA ARG A 363 -11.95 18.40 -1.70
C ARG A 363 -11.27 17.06 -1.48
N PHE A 364 -11.89 15.94 -1.87
CA PHE A 364 -11.30 14.59 -1.76
C PHE A 364 -11.24 13.95 -3.16
N ARG A 365 -10.07 13.90 -3.74
CA ARG A 365 -9.83 13.37 -5.10
C ARG A 365 -9.36 11.92 -5.05
N PRO A 366 -10.15 10.95 -5.54
CA PRO A 366 -9.66 9.59 -5.75
C PRO A 366 -8.71 9.58 -6.95
N MET A 367 -7.41 9.72 -6.68
CA MET A 367 -6.41 9.91 -7.72
C MET A 367 -6.30 8.71 -8.66
N ARG A 368 -6.10 8.99 -9.95
CA ARG A 368 -5.84 8.00 -10.99
C ARG A 368 -4.44 8.23 -11.59
N PRO A 369 -3.73 7.16 -12.04
CA PRO A 369 -2.40 7.31 -12.65
C PRO A 369 -2.38 8.35 -13.77
N GLY A 370 -1.41 9.26 -13.74
CA GLY A 370 -1.29 10.37 -14.71
C GLY A 370 -2.09 11.64 -14.34
N GLN A 371 -2.96 11.57 -13.34
CA GLN A 371 -3.69 12.74 -12.87
C GLN A 371 -2.76 13.73 -12.18
N VAL A 372 -2.87 14.99 -12.60
CA VAL A 372 -2.14 16.12 -12.00
C VAL A 372 -3.12 16.99 -11.21
N PHE A 373 -2.68 17.44 -10.07
CA PHE A 373 -3.43 18.35 -9.21
C PHE A 373 -2.56 19.51 -8.77
N ASP A 374 -2.86 20.70 -9.26
CA ASP A 374 -2.34 21.95 -8.71
C ASP A 374 -3.13 22.27 -7.46
N VAL A 375 -2.48 22.14 -6.31
CA VAL A 375 -3.14 22.31 -5.00
C VAL A 375 -3.42 23.79 -4.78
N PRO A 376 -4.70 24.20 -4.56
CA PRO A 376 -5.01 25.60 -4.31
C PRO A 376 -4.22 26.13 -3.10
N SER A 377 -3.80 27.42 -3.16
CA SER A 377 -3.23 28.10 -1.99
C SER A 377 -4.29 28.17 -0.88
N ALA A 378 -3.87 27.97 0.35
CA ALA A 378 -4.74 28.10 1.53
C ALA A 378 -5.14 29.55 1.78
#